data_9c402e0e1362aa0aac8a34b58c516145
#
_entry.id   9c402e0e1362aa0aac8a34b58c516145
#
_cell.length_a   1.000
_cell.length_b   1.000
_cell.length_c   1.000
_cell.angle_alpha   90.00
_cell.angle_beta   90.00
_cell.angle_gamma   90.00
#
_symmetry.space_group_name_H-M   'P 1'
#
loop_
_entity.id
_entity.type
_entity.pdbx_description
1 polymer ?
#
loop_
_entity_poly.entity_id
_entity_poly.type
_entity_poly.pdbx_seq_one_letter_code
_entity_poly.pdbx_strand_id
1 'polypeptide(L)'
;TVSARRVVLAANGANATLHPAMRRTALPLHVVQFASAPLDPDQRRAILPQGGAFTDKMPYLFTARLDAHGHLVSAFPVSFMVRGAKAHVREAKRRLAQHFAAMPQPQIDYIWEGLAWVNPSFLPELYDLGDGALAIQACNGRGIGINTQLGIEVAAAIAANNRDALSVQP
;
A
#
# COMPACT_ATOMS: atom_id res chain seq x y z
N THR A 1 -19.06 -22.69 -12.92
CA THR A 1 -19.50 -22.52 -11.51
C THR A 1 -18.62 -23.39 -10.64
N VAL A 2 -18.14 -22.83 -9.53
CA VAL A 2 -17.38 -23.57 -8.49
C VAL A 2 -18.25 -23.59 -7.24
N SER A 3 -18.38 -24.74 -6.61
CA SER A 3 -19.05 -24.90 -5.32
C SER A 3 -17.99 -25.14 -4.24
N ALA A 4 -18.04 -24.36 -3.17
CA ALA A 4 -17.11 -24.46 -2.06
C ALA A 4 -17.83 -24.29 -0.72
N ARG A 5 -17.34 -24.98 0.32
CA ARG A 5 -17.87 -24.84 1.69
C ARG A 5 -17.39 -23.54 2.38
N ARG A 6 -16.27 -23.01 1.94
CA ARG A 6 -15.67 -21.79 2.47
C ARG A 6 -15.20 -20.92 1.29
N VAL A 7 -15.39 -19.62 1.40
CA VAL A 7 -14.93 -18.65 0.42
C VAL A 7 -14.20 -17.53 1.15
N VAL A 8 -13.05 -17.09 0.64
CA VAL A 8 -12.33 -15.94 1.16
C VAL A 8 -12.20 -14.90 0.06
N LEU A 9 -12.80 -13.74 0.25
CA LEU A 9 -12.64 -12.59 -0.62
C LEU A 9 -11.38 -11.83 -0.21
N ALA A 10 -10.34 -11.90 -1.02
CA ALA A 10 -9.04 -11.25 -0.79
C ALA A 10 -8.65 -10.29 -1.93
N ALA A 11 -9.64 -9.67 -2.57
CA ALA A 11 -9.47 -8.80 -3.72
C ALA A 11 -9.35 -7.32 -3.35
N ASN A 12 -9.15 -7.01 -2.06
CA ASN A 12 -9.01 -5.66 -1.52
C ASN A 12 -10.17 -4.74 -1.98
N GLY A 13 -9.89 -3.60 -2.62
CA GLY A 13 -10.94 -2.70 -3.10
C GLY A 13 -11.94 -3.33 -4.07
N ALA A 14 -11.55 -4.36 -4.81
CA ALA A 14 -12.47 -5.10 -5.68
C ALA A 14 -13.44 -6.00 -4.90
N ASN A 15 -13.27 -6.24 -3.59
CA ASN A 15 -14.25 -6.93 -2.77
C ASN A 15 -15.63 -6.27 -2.86
N ALA A 16 -15.68 -4.95 -3.03
CA ALA A 16 -16.91 -4.17 -3.19
C ALA A 16 -17.75 -4.57 -4.42
N THR A 17 -17.14 -5.15 -5.44
CA THR A 17 -17.81 -5.66 -6.63
C THR A 17 -18.27 -7.12 -6.46
N LEU A 18 -17.63 -7.85 -5.53
CA LEU A 18 -17.90 -9.26 -5.29
C LEU A 18 -19.00 -9.46 -4.25
N HIS A 19 -19.09 -8.58 -3.25
CA HIS A 19 -20.11 -8.69 -2.21
C HIS A 19 -20.66 -7.33 -1.77
N PRO A 20 -21.99 -7.14 -1.68
CA PRO A 20 -22.60 -5.86 -1.35
C PRO A 20 -22.18 -5.26 0.00
N ALA A 21 -21.96 -6.09 1.03
CA ALA A 21 -21.52 -5.63 2.35
C ALA A 21 -20.16 -4.94 2.32
N MET A 22 -19.33 -5.22 1.30
CA MET A 22 -17.98 -4.65 1.17
C MET A 22 -17.94 -3.25 0.54
N ARG A 23 -19.08 -2.72 0.06
CA ARG A 23 -19.12 -1.47 -0.75
C ARG A 23 -18.68 -0.21 -0.01
N ARG A 24 -18.70 -0.19 1.30
CA ARG A 24 -18.39 0.99 2.12
C ARG A 24 -17.30 0.73 3.16
N THR A 25 -16.56 -0.35 3.02
CA THR A 25 -15.53 -0.76 3.97
C THR A 25 -14.16 -0.16 3.70
N ALA A 26 -13.95 0.41 2.51
CA ALA A 26 -12.70 1.06 2.16
C ALA A 26 -12.92 2.22 1.18
N LEU A 27 -12.00 3.18 1.24
CA LEU A 27 -11.95 4.36 0.39
C LEU A 27 -10.72 4.29 -0.53
N PRO A 28 -10.84 4.70 -1.81
CA PRO A 28 -9.70 4.78 -2.70
C PRO A 28 -8.83 5.99 -2.36
N LEU A 29 -7.56 5.76 -2.14
CA LEU A 29 -6.53 6.78 -2.00
C LEU A 29 -5.70 6.81 -3.29
N HIS A 30 -5.69 7.95 -3.99
CA HIS A 30 -4.88 8.11 -5.18
C HIS A 30 -3.41 8.24 -4.79
N VAL A 31 -2.57 7.34 -5.29
CA VAL A 31 -1.15 7.24 -4.96
C VAL A 31 -0.33 7.33 -6.23
N VAL A 32 0.68 8.17 -6.19
CA VAL A 32 1.73 8.24 -7.21
C VAL A 32 2.97 7.54 -6.69
N GLN A 33 3.63 6.80 -7.56
CA GLN A 33 4.92 6.20 -7.31
C GLN A 33 5.91 6.64 -8.40
N PHE A 34 7.18 6.69 -8.06
CA PHE A 34 8.24 6.95 -9.03
C PHE A 34 9.48 6.13 -8.74
N ALA A 35 10.29 5.96 -9.78
CA ALA A 35 11.67 5.50 -9.66
C ALA A 35 12.59 6.51 -10.34
N SER A 36 13.69 6.86 -9.66
CA SER A 36 14.72 7.73 -10.21
C SER A 36 15.67 6.97 -11.13
N ALA A 37 16.52 7.67 -11.88
CA ALA A 37 17.80 7.13 -12.31
C ALA A 37 18.59 6.61 -11.09
N PRO A 38 19.56 5.70 -11.28
CA PRO A 38 20.44 5.29 -10.16
C PRO A 38 21.06 6.51 -9.50
N LEU A 39 20.93 6.60 -8.18
CA LEU A 39 21.49 7.72 -7.42
C LEU A 39 23.01 7.65 -7.41
N ASP A 40 23.66 8.78 -7.54
CA ASP A 40 25.08 8.91 -7.30
C ASP A 40 25.44 8.73 -5.81
N PRO A 41 26.73 8.58 -5.45
CA PRO A 41 27.15 8.39 -4.08
C PRO A 41 26.75 9.53 -3.12
N ASP A 42 26.74 10.79 -3.60
CA ASP A 42 26.37 11.94 -2.78
C ASP A 42 24.86 11.97 -2.50
N GLN A 43 24.06 11.70 -3.51
CA GLN A 43 22.62 11.55 -3.36
C GLN A 43 22.25 10.43 -2.39
N ARG A 44 22.93 9.26 -2.49
CA ARG A 44 22.69 8.13 -1.57
C ARG A 44 23.02 8.49 -0.13
N ARG A 45 24.17 9.15 0.10
CA ARG A 45 24.56 9.60 1.45
C ARG A 45 23.57 10.61 2.03
N ALA A 46 23.00 11.47 1.19
CA ALA A 46 22.08 12.50 1.64
C ALA A 46 20.67 11.97 2.01
N ILE A 47 20.23 10.85 1.39
CA ILE A 47 18.87 10.35 1.60
C ILE A 47 18.81 9.13 2.53
N LEU A 48 19.58 8.10 2.27
CA LEU A 48 19.56 6.82 3.01
C LEU A 48 21.00 6.31 3.19
N PRO A 49 21.81 6.95 4.03
CA PRO A 49 23.25 6.67 4.15
C PRO A 49 23.57 5.25 4.60
N GLN A 50 22.66 4.61 5.32
CA GLN A 50 22.81 3.23 5.81
C GLN A 50 21.97 2.23 5.00
N GLY A 51 21.34 2.67 3.90
CA GLY A 51 20.34 1.87 3.20
C GLY A 51 19.02 1.80 3.97
N GLY A 52 18.15 0.86 3.59
CA GLY A 52 16.87 0.66 4.25
C GLY A 52 15.74 1.43 3.59
N ALA A 53 14.71 1.77 4.37
CA ALA A 53 13.53 2.47 3.93
C ALA A 53 13.15 3.58 4.90
N PHE A 54 12.59 4.63 4.36
CA PHE A 54 12.06 5.77 5.09
C PHE A 54 10.54 5.88 4.88
N THR A 55 9.82 6.21 5.94
CA THR A 55 8.40 6.57 5.88
C THR A 55 8.15 7.68 6.89
N ASP A 56 7.59 8.79 6.46
CA ASP A 56 7.22 9.87 7.36
C ASP A 56 5.87 9.60 8.06
N LYS A 57 5.58 10.37 9.10
CA LYS A 57 4.31 10.33 9.85
C LYS A 57 3.36 11.47 9.47
N MET A 58 3.75 12.30 8.52
CA MET A 58 2.94 13.45 8.12
C MET A 58 1.64 12.98 7.44
N PRO A 59 0.56 13.79 7.46
CA PRO A 59 -0.73 13.42 6.87
C PRO A 59 -0.65 13.06 5.38
N TYR A 60 0.45 13.37 4.75
CA TYR A 60 0.71 13.09 3.33
C TYR A 60 1.88 12.12 3.16
N LEU A 61 1.80 10.98 3.79
CA LEU A 61 2.79 9.90 3.72
C LEU A 61 3.73 10.01 2.51
N PHE A 62 5.02 10.11 2.79
CA PHE A 62 6.06 10.01 1.78
C PHE A 62 6.98 8.86 2.16
N THR A 63 7.17 7.93 1.27
CA THR A 63 8.05 6.78 1.49
C THR A 63 9.25 6.85 0.56
N ALA A 64 10.38 6.36 0.98
CA ALA A 64 11.57 6.27 0.14
C ALA A 64 12.37 5.01 0.48
N ARG A 65 12.84 4.33 -0.53
CA ARG A 65 13.77 3.20 -0.42
C ARG A 65 14.68 3.15 -1.63
N LEU A 66 15.84 2.54 -1.47
CA LEU A 66 16.69 2.19 -2.60
C LEU A 66 16.41 0.76 -3.03
N ASP A 67 16.40 0.52 -4.33
CA ASP A 67 16.41 -0.84 -4.86
C ASP A 67 17.85 -1.38 -4.96
N ALA A 68 18.00 -2.63 -5.42
CA ALA A 68 19.30 -3.29 -5.55
C ALA A 68 20.23 -2.61 -6.59
N HIS A 69 19.68 -1.82 -7.49
CA HIS A 69 20.41 -1.10 -8.53
C HIS A 69 20.69 0.37 -8.17
N GLY A 70 20.21 0.81 -7.00
CA GLY A 70 20.41 2.17 -6.51
C GLY A 70 19.42 3.18 -7.01
N HIS A 71 18.30 2.76 -7.60
CA HIS A 71 17.19 3.66 -7.89
C HIS A 71 16.46 4.04 -6.60
N LEU A 72 16.12 5.31 -6.47
CA LEU A 72 15.22 5.77 -5.43
C LEU A 72 13.78 5.44 -5.85
N VAL A 73 13.13 4.55 -5.10
CA VAL A 73 11.72 4.23 -5.28
C VAL A 73 10.92 4.89 -4.16
N SER A 74 9.89 5.62 -4.53
CA SER A 74 9.06 6.36 -3.58
C SER A 74 7.59 6.25 -3.91
N ALA A 75 6.75 6.41 -2.90
CA ALA A 75 5.29 6.48 -3.03
C ALA A 75 4.73 7.58 -2.14
N PHE A 76 3.70 8.27 -2.62
CA PHE A 76 2.99 9.29 -1.87
C PHE A 76 1.57 9.50 -2.40
N PRO A 77 0.60 9.84 -1.53
CA PRO A 77 -0.74 10.18 -1.96
C PRO A 77 -0.78 11.56 -2.63
N VAL A 78 -1.66 11.69 -3.59
CA VAL A 78 -1.97 12.96 -4.25
C VAL A 78 -3.47 13.18 -4.35
N SER A 79 -3.88 14.43 -4.49
CA SER A 79 -5.27 14.75 -4.82
C SER A 79 -5.62 14.19 -6.21
N PHE A 80 -6.85 13.72 -6.39
CA PHE A 80 -7.40 13.34 -7.69
C PHE A 80 -7.41 14.50 -8.72
N MET A 81 -7.18 15.73 -8.27
CA MET A 81 -7.03 16.90 -9.14
C MET A 81 -5.63 17.00 -9.76
N VAL A 82 -4.62 16.37 -9.17
CA VAL A 82 -3.25 16.32 -9.70
C VAL A 82 -3.18 15.20 -10.73
N ARG A 83 -3.14 15.56 -12.00
CA ARG A 83 -3.22 14.61 -13.11
C ARG A 83 -2.07 14.76 -14.10
N GLY A 84 -1.65 13.63 -14.65
CA GLY A 84 -0.66 13.54 -15.72
C GLY A 84 0.79 13.57 -15.25
N ALA A 85 1.65 12.89 -16.00
CA ALA A 85 3.03 12.63 -15.63
C ALA A 85 3.83 13.88 -15.25
N LYS A 86 3.67 14.98 -15.99
CA LYS A 86 4.39 16.24 -15.68
C LYS A 86 4.01 16.82 -14.32
N ALA A 87 2.72 16.76 -13.94
CA ALA A 87 2.26 17.22 -12.63
C ALA A 87 2.76 16.30 -11.52
N HIS A 88 2.73 15.00 -11.73
CA HIS A 88 3.25 14.01 -10.79
C HIS A 88 4.77 14.15 -10.57
N VAL A 89 5.55 14.35 -11.62
CA VAL A 89 7.01 14.61 -11.51
C VAL A 89 7.28 15.89 -10.71
N ARG A 90 6.53 16.97 -10.97
CA ARG A 90 6.68 18.21 -10.21
C ARG A 90 6.38 18.00 -8.72
N GLU A 91 5.32 17.28 -8.40
CA GLU A 91 4.94 16.95 -7.02
C GLU A 91 5.99 16.06 -6.34
N ALA A 92 6.50 15.05 -7.03
CA ALA A 92 7.57 14.19 -6.54
C ALA A 92 8.83 15.01 -6.20
N LYS A 93 9.27 15.89 -7.09
CA LYS A 93 10.42 16.77 -6.86
C LYS A 93 10.18 17.73 -5.69
N ARG A 94 8.96 18.29 -5.56
CA ARG A 94 8.60 19.15 -4.43
C ARG A 94 8.72 18.40 -3.10
N ARG A 95 8.22 17.16 -3.03
CA ARG A 95 8.30 16.33 -1.82
C ARG A 95 9.73 15.92 -1.50
N LEU A 96 10.51 15.55 -2.49
CA LEU A 96 11.93 15.27 -2.30
C LEU A 96 12.66 16.48 -1.71
N ALA A 97 12.43 17.68 -2.24
CA ALA A 97 13.03 18.90 -1.71
C ALA A 97 12.59 19.22 -0.27
N GLN A 98 11.35 18.89 0.10
CA GLN A 98 10.85 19.10 1.46
C GLN A 98 11.48 18.14 2.49
N HIS A 99 11.70 16.89 2.11
CA HIS A 99 12.20 15.86 3.02
C HIS A 99 13.74 15.77 3.02
N PHE A 100 14.37 16.09 1.89
CA PHE A 100 15.80 15.93 1.65
C PHE A 100 16.39 17.17 0.98
N ALA A 101 16.30 18.31 1.66
CA ALA A 101 16.70 19.61 1.12
C ALA A 101 18.17 19.68 0.67
N ALA A 102 19.05 18.92 1.31
CA ALA A 102 20.47 18.87 0.98
C ALA A 102 20.80 17.91 -0.19
N MET A 103 19.83 17.09 -0.63
CA MET A 103 20.06 16.15 -1.72
C MET A 103 19.90 16.84 -3.08
N PRO A 104 20.90 16.74 -3.97
CA PRO A 104 20.71 17.14 -5.37
C PRO A 104 19.53 16.38 -5.98
N GLN A 105 18.66 17.11 -6.70
CA GLN A 105 17.43 16.52 -7.24
C GLN A 105 17.75 15.40 -8.24
N PRO A 106 17.27 14.17 -8.01
CA PRO A 106 17.52 13.09 -8.95
C PRO A 106 16.67 13.25 -10.22
N GLN A 107 17.14 12.67 -11.31
CA GLN A 107 16.31 12.46 -12.48
C GLN A 107 15.26 11.41 -12.15
N ILE A 108 14.00 11.69 -12.52
CA ILE A 108 12.90 10.71 -12.38
C ILE A 108 12.70 10.06 -13.74
N ASP A 109 12.99 8.75 -13.82
CA ASP A 109 12.90 7.98 -15.06
C ASP A 109 11.52 7.38 -15.26
N TYR A 110 10.90 6.93 -14.16
CA TYR A 110 9.59 6.30 -14.19
C TYR A 110 8.66 6.95 -13.20
N ILE A 111 7.41 7.17 -13.62
CA ILE A 111 6.35 7.63 -12.76
C ILE A 111 5.04 6.95 -13.15
N TRP A 112 4.30 6.47 -12.15
CA TRP A 112 3.01 5.81 -12.36
C TRP A 112 2.06 6.11 -11.22
N GLU A 113 0.81 5.84 -11.42
CA GLU A 113 -0.25 6.07 -10.44
C GLU A 113 -1.09 4.81 -10.22
N GLY A 114 -1.76 4.76 -9.09
CA GLY A 114 -2.68 3.70 -8.74
C GLY A 114 -3.57 4.09 -7.56
N LEU A 115 -4.38 3.15 -7.14
CA LEU A 115 -5.26 3.31 -5.99
C LEU A 115 -4.79 2.41 -4.86
N ALA A 116 -4.49 3.00 -3.71
CA ALA A 116 -4.43 2.28 -2.45
C ALA A 116 -5.81 2.34 -1.79
N TRP A 117 -6.26 1.22 -1.26
CA TRP A 117 -7.53 1.17 -0.54
C TRP A 117 -7.27 1.24 0.95
N VAL A 118 -7.89 2.20 1.61
CA VAL A 118 -7.74 2.46 3.03
C VAL A 118 -9.10 2.43 3.72
N ASN A 119 -9.11 1.97 4.97
CA ASN A 119 -10.26 2.10 5.85
C ASN A 119 -10.03 3.20 6.89
N PRO A 120 -11.07 3.72 7.56
CA PRO A 120 -10.94 4.80 8.52
C PRO A 120 -10.05 4.49 9.72
N SER A 121 -10.00 3.23 10.15
CA SER A 121 -9.19 2.78 11.28
C SER A 121 -7.70 2.64 10.96
N PHE A 122 -7.34 2.52 9.68
CA PHE A 122 -6.01 2.12 9.20
C PHE A 122 -5.52 0.79 9.78
N LEU A 123 -6.43 -0.03 10.29
CA LEU A 123 -6.16 -1.36 10.83
C LEU A 123 -6.64 -2.46 9.86
N PRO A 124 -6.05 -3.64 9.93
CA PRO A 124 -6.57 -4.79 9.18
C PRO A 124 -7.97 -5.14 9.69
N GLU A 125 -8.84 -5.48 8.76
CA GLU A 125 -10.23 -5.86 9.05
C GLU A 125 -10.57 -7.18 8.35
N LEU A 126 -11.24 -8.05 9.09
CA LEU A 126 -11.80 -9.29 8.62
C LEU A 126 -13.33 -9.19 8.77
N TYR A 127 -14.06 -9.61 7.76
CA TYR A 127 -15.53 -9.56 7.76
C TYR A 127 -16.10 -10.96 7.63
N ASP A 128 -17.04 -11.32 8.50
CA ASP A 128 -17.91 -12.47 8.29
C ASP A 128 -19.08 -12.05 7.41
N LEU A 129 -19.16 -12.62 6.22
CA LEU A 129 -20.21 -12.32 5.25
C LEU A 129 -21.38 -13.30 5.31
N GLY A 130 -21.36 -14.26 6.25
CA GLY A 130 -22.31 -15.34 6.34
C GLY A 130 -21.99 -16.51 5.39
N ASP A 131 -22.74 -17.61 5.53
CA ASP A 131 -22.69 -18.78 4.65
C ASP A 131 -21.29 -19.35 4.40
N GLY A 132 -20.38 -19.17 5.37
CA GLY A 132 -18.99 -19.63 5.25
C GLY A 132 -18.08 -18.72 4.42
N ALA A 133 -18.53 -17.51 4.09
CA ALA A 133 -17.74 -16.51 3.38
C ALA A 133 -17.06 -15.54 4.36
N LEU A 134 -15.79 -15.25 4.14
CA LEU A 134 -15.00 -14.24 4.82
C LEU A 134 -14.45 -13.24 3.81
N ALA A 135 -14.20 -12.00 4.25
CA ALA A 135 -13.50 -11.02 3.42
C ALA A 135 -12.36 -10.36 4.21
N ILE A 136 -11.20 -10.23 3.57
CA ILE A 136 -10.04 -9.51 4.10
C ILE A 136 -10.02 -8.12 3.46
N GLN A 137 -10.02 -7.07 4.30
CA GLN A 137 -9.96 -5.68 3.88
C GLN A 137 -8.91 -4.96 4.73
N ALA A 138 -7.67 -4.97 4.29
CA ALA A 138 -6.59 -4.57 5.19
C ALA A 138 -5.37 -3.97 4.52
N CYS A 139 -5.46 -3.54 3.26
CA CYS A 139 -4.27 -3.04 2.54
C CYS A 139 -3.67 -1.81 3.24
N ASN A 140 -4.42 -0.73 3.40
CA ASN A 140 -3.99 0.52 4.03
C ASN A 140 -2.58 0.97 3.59
N GLY A 141 -2.16 0.63 2.35
CA GLY A 141 -0.82 0.87 1.83
C GLY A 141 0.30 -0.03 2.40
N ARG A 142 -0.03 -1.00 3.27
CA ARG A 142 0.94 -1.90 3.96
C ARG A 142 0.61 -3.38 3.75
N GLY A 143 -0.09 -3.70 2.66
CA GLY A 143 -0.71 -5.01 2.44
C GLY A 143 0.26 -6.18 2.36
N ILE A 144 1.50 -6.01 1.88
CA ILE A 144 2.43 -7.12 1.70
C ILE A 144 2.65 -7.88 3.02
N GLY A 145 3.04 -7.20 4.10
CA GLY A 145 3.26 -7.84 5.39
C GLY A 145 1.95 -8.28 6.06
N ILE A 146 1.02 -7.35 6.21
CA ILE A 146 -0.23 -7.55 6.97
C ILE A 146 -1.11 -8.61 6.32
N ASN A 147 -1.34 -8.51 5.00
CA ASN A 147 -2.24 -9.45 4.33
C ASN A 147 -1.63 -10.85 4.19
N THR A 148 -0.30 -10.95 4.13
CA THR A 148 0.37 -12.26 4.16
C THR A 148 0.12 -12.94 5.49
N GLN A 149 0.35 -12.24 6.61
CA GLN A 149 0.13 -12.79 7.94
C GLN A 149 -1.35 -13.14 8.17
N LEU A 150 -2.25 -12.22 7.84
CA LEU A 150 -3.69 -12.44 7.99
C LEU A 150 -4.19 -13.59 7.10
N GLY A 151 -3.64 -13.72 5.90
CA GLY A 151 -3.94 -14.84 5.01
C GLY A 151 -3.54 -16.19 5.60
N ILE A 152 -2.37 -16.27 6.24
CA ILE A 152 -1.88 -17.49 6.94
C ILE A 152 -2.84 -17.84 8.09
N GLU A 153 -3.22 -16.86 8.91
CA GLU A 153 -4.12 -17.07 10.04
C GLU A 153 -5.52 -17.52 9.60
N VAL A 154 -6.08 -16.86 8.59
CA VAL A 154 -7.38 -17.23 8.02
C VAL A 154 -7.36 -18.63 7.44
N ALA A 155 -6.30 -19.00 6.72
CA ALA A 155 -6.15 -20.36 6.17
C ALA A 155 -6.06 -21.40 7.30
N ALA A 156 -5.30 -21.14 8.35
CA ALA A 156 -5.18 -22.02 9.52
C ALA A 156 -6.51 -22.16 10.26
N ALA A 157 -7.22 -21.06 10.49
CA ALA A 157 -8.54 -21.05 11.14
C ALA A 157 -9.58 -21.86 10.34
N ILE A 158 -9.57 -21.74 9.02
CA ILE A 158 -10.44 -22.52 8.14
C ILE A 158 -10.09 -24.02 8.21
N ALA A 159 -8.81 -24.36 8.14
CA ALA A 159 -8.35 -25.75 8.21
C ALA A 159 -8.70 -26.42 9.53
N ALA A 160 -8.53 -25.70 10.65
CA ALA A 160 -8.86 -26.18 11.99
C ALA A 160 -10.37 -26.07 12.32
N ASN A 161 -11.17 -25.45 11.48
CA ASN A 161 -12.56 -25.04 11.77
C ASN A 161 -12.70 -24.28 13.09
N ASN A 162 -11.69 -23.46 13.40
CA ASN A 162 -11.61 -22.68 14.64
C ASN A 162 -11.33 -21.22 14.34
N ARG A 163 -12.32 -20.35 14.53
CA ARG A 163 -12.20 -18.89 14.30
C ARG A 163 -11.62 -18.14 15.49
N ASP A 164 -11.68 -18.72 16.70
CA ASP A 164 -11.19 -18.03 17.92
C ASP A 164 -9.66 -17.86 17.90
N ALA A 165 -8.97 -18.57 17.02
CA ALA A 165 -7.52 -18.46 16.83
C ALA A 165 -7.11 -17.25 15.96
N LEU A 166 -8.06 -16.48 15.40
CA LEU A 166 -7.76 -15.30 14.60
C LEU A 166 -7.31 -14.14 15.51
N SER A 167 -6.23 -13.45 15.12
CA SER A 167 -5.77 -12.24 15.83
C SER A 167 -6.67 -11.04 15.59
N VAL A 168 -7.40 -11.06 14.49
CA VAL A 168 -8.44 -10.07 14.13
C VAL A 168 -9.77 -10.79 14.04
N GLN A 169 -10.71 -10.44 14.90
CA GLN A 169 -12.04 -11.05 14.86
C GLN A 169 -12.90 -10.41 13.76
N PRO A 170 -13.70 -11.21 13.03
CA PRO A 170 -14.57 -10.73 11.97
C PRO A 170 -15.80 -9.99 12.47
#